data_92c909e92e1140a4a5a2e1d24481b6ae
#
_entry.id   92c909e92e1140a4a5a2e1d24481b6ae
#
_cell.length_a   1.000
_cell.length_b   1.000
_cell.length_c   1.000
_cell.angle_alpha   90.00
_cell.angle_beta   90.00
_cell.angle_gamma   90.00
#
_symmetry.space_group_name_H-M   'P 1'
#
loop_
_entity.id
_entity.type
_entity.pdbx_description
1 polymer ?
#
loop_
_entity_poly.entity_id
_entity_poly.type
_entity_poly.pdbx_seq_one_letter_code
_entity_poly.pdbx_strand_id
1 'polypeptide(L)'
;MNNNSFFSTEIIRWFRENGRDLPWRETRDPYAIWLSEIILQQTRIAQGWEYWERFMQTYPKVEDLAAASEDDVLKLWQGLGYYSRARNLHTAAKQIVALGAFPNTLEGIKSLKGVGDYTAAAIGSFAFDIPAAVVDGNVYRVLSRYFGIDTPINSTQGKKEFAALAQSLLPASDAASYNQGMMDFGAIQCTPQSPKCLLCPLAETCEALRCGRVEELPVKNKTVKVKTRHLSYIYIRCKSSAADGIGKSEPMVAIHRRGKGDIWQGLWEPYNVSDVKELPSFVKNPILLAKDVKHVLTHRILLADFYLLE
;
A
#
# COMPACT_ATOMS: atom_id res chain seq x y z
N MET A 1 -16.82 -7.32 -34.45
CA MET A 1 -16.78 -7.33 -32.98
C MET A 1 -16.82 -5.89 -32.49
N ASN A 2 -17.60 -5.57 -31.46
CA ASN A 2 -17.60 -4.24 -30.87
C ASN A 2 -16.21 -3.99 -30.27
N ASN A 3 -15.66 -2.78 -30.39
CA ASN A 3 -14.28 -2.45 -29.95
C ASN A 3 -14.03 -2.82 -28.48
N ASN A 4 -15.04 -2.75 -27.65
CA ASN A 4 -14.98 -3.13 -26.22
C ASN A 4 -14.78 -4.64 -26.02
N SER A 5 -15.45 -5.48 -26.81
CA SER A 5 -15.30 -6.94 -26.75
C SER A 5 -13.91 -7.37 -27.23
N PHE A 6 -13.36 -6.73 -28.25
CA PHE A 6 -12.00 -6.96 -28.72
C PHE A 6 -10.98 -6.65 -27.64
N PHE A 7 -11.07 -5.47 -27.04
CA PHE A 7 -10.15 -5.05 -25.97
C PHE A 7 -10.08 -6.06 -24.83
N SER A 8 -11.24 -6.43 -24.29
CA SER A 8 -11.28 -7.34 -23.12
C SER A 8 -10.77 -8.73 -23.45
N THR A 9 -11.09 -9.24 -24.66
CA THR A 9 -10.60 -10.54 -25.14
C THR A 9 -9.07 -10.55 -25.28
N GLU A 10 -8.50 -9.47 -25.84
CA GLU A 10 -7.06 -9.35 -26.02
C GLU A 10 -6.30 -9.22 -24.68
N ILE A 11 -6.87 -8.50 -23.72
CA ILE A 11 -6.28 -8.42 -22.36
C ILE A 11 -6.24 -9.80 -21.70
N ILE A 12 -7.34 -10.58 -21.76
CA ILE A 12 -7.38 -11.92 -21.15
C ILE A 12 -6.40 -12.86 -21.88
N ARG A 13 -6.38 -12.83 -23.23
CA ARG A 13 -5.44 -13.64 -24.03
C ARG A 13 -4.00 -13.32 -23.64
N TRP A 14 -3.65 -12.03 -23.63
CA TRP A 14 -2.31 -11.58 -23.27
C TRP A 14 -1.94 -11.99 -21.84
N PHE A 15 -2.87 -11.90 -20.90
CA PHE A 15 -2.64 -12.27 -19.50
C PHE A 15 -2.32 -13.77 -19.34
N ARG A 16 -3.02 -14.62 -20.07
CA ARG A 16 -2.76 -16.09 -20.05
C ARG A 16 -1.37 -16.45 -20.55
N GLU A 17 -0.80 -15.65 -21.44
CA GLU A 17 0.52 -15.86 -22.04
C GLU A 17 1.65 -15.15 -21.26
N ASN A 18 1.36 -14.03 -20.61
CA ASN A 18 2.38 -13.11 -20.08
C ASN A 18 2.15 -12.75 -18.61
N GLY A 19 1.10 -13.23 -17.97
CA GLY A 19 0.78 -12.93 -16.59
C GLY A 19 1.91 -13.34 -15.65
N ARG A 20 2.08 -12.57 -14.57
CA ARG A 20 3.11 -12.86 -13.56
C ARG A 20 2.65 -13.99 -12.66
N ASP A 21 3.54 -14.93 -12.36
CA ASP A 21 3.32 -15.99 -11.36
C ASP A 21 3.48 -15.37 -9.97
N LEU A 22 2.39 -15.32 -9.21
CA LEU A 22 2.34 -14.73 -7.89
C LEU A 22 1.59 -15.66 -6.94
N PRO A 23 2.14 -16.01 -5.75
CA PRO A 23 1.57 -17.07 -4.91
C PRO A 23 0.14 -16.79 -4.45
N TRP A 24 -0.23 -15.53 -4.26
CA TRP A 24 -1.61 -15.14 -3.92
C TRP A 24 -2.60 -15.22 -5.09
N ARG A 25 -2.14 -15.60 -6.31
CA ARG A 25 -2.97 -15.89 -7.48
C ARG A 25 -3.24 -17.38 -7.67
N GLU A 26 -2.48 -18.23 -6.99
CA GLU A 26 -2.64 -19.69 -7.02
C GLU A 26 -3.73 -20.19 -6.06
N THR A 27 -4.32 -19.28 -5.29
CA THR A 27 -5.35 -19.56 -4.30
C THR A 27 -6.60 -18.73 -4.53
N ARG A 28 -7.74 -19.24 -4.03
CA ARG A 28 -8.98 -18.47 -3.88
C ARG A 28 -9.30 -18.15 -2.43
N ASP A 29 -8.38 -18.44 -1.51
CA ASP A 29 -8.55 -18.03 -0.11
C ASP A 29 -8.65 -16.52 0.02
N PRO A 30 -9.79 -15.97 0.45
CA PRO A 30 -9.99 -14.55 0.58
C PRO A 30 -9.05 -13.90 1.59
N TYR A 31 -8.59 -14.65 2.60
CA TYR A 31 -7.60 -14.15 3.57
C TYR A 31 -6.23 -13.92 2.91
N ALA A 32 -5.73 -14.89 2.19
CA ALA A 32 -4.44 -14.81 1.50
C ALA A 32 -4.44 -13.69 0.43
N ILE A 33 -5.53 -13.58 -0.34
CA ILE A 33 -5.74 -12.53 -1.34
C ILE A 33 -5.83 -11.14 -0.69
N TRP A 34 -6.66 -10.99 0.35
CA TRP A 34 -6.78 -9.72 1.07
C TRP A 34 -5.44 -9.26 1.68
N LEU A 35 -4.69 -10.18 2.29
CA LEU A 35 -3.38 -9.89 2.85
C LEU A 35 -2.44 -9.33 1.78
N SER A 36 -2.37 -9.95 0.59
CA SER A 36 -1.56 -9.46 -0.52
C SER A 36 -1.99 -8.06 -0.97
N GLU A 37 -3.30 -7.82 -1.12
CA GLU A 37 -3.83 -6.53 -1.55
C GLU A 37 -3.48 -5.38 -0.57
N ILE A 38 -3.48 -5.66 0.74
CA ILE A 38 -3.11 -4.65 1.74
C ILE A 38 -1.58 -4.43 1.78
N ILE A 39 -0.78 -5.49 1.70
CA ILE A 39 0.69 -5.39 1.68
C ILE A 39 1.16 -4.63 0.45
N LEU A 40 0.58 -4.91 -0.72
CA LEU A 40 1.00 -4.33 -1.99
C LEU A 40 0.51 -2.88 -2.22
N GLN A 41 -0.33 -2.32 -1.34
CA GLN A 41 -0.66 -0.90 -1.42
C GLN A 41 0.62 -0.05 -1.31
N GLN A 42 1.01 0.62 -2.40
CA GLN A 42 2.22 1.45 -2.48
C GLN A 42 3.54 0.69 -2.17
N THR A 43 3.55 -0.62 -2.33
CA THR A 43 4.72 -1.49 -2.14
C THR A 43 4.99 -2.24 -3.44
N ARG A 44 6.26 -2.34 -3.84
CA ARG A 44 6.66 -3.12 -5.02
C ARG A 44 6.49 -4.61 -4.73
N ILE A 45 6.12 -5.40 -5.74
CA ILE A 45 5.89 -6.85 -5.61
C ILE A 45 7.10 -7.56 -5.00
N ALA A 46 8.31 -7.31 -5.49
CA ALA A 46 9.53 -7.94 -4.97
C ALA A 46 9.71 -7.75 -3.46
N GLN A 47 9.38 -6.56 -2.94
CA GLN A 47 9.39 -6.30 -1.50
C GLN A 47 8.18 -6.92 -0.79
N GLY A 48 6.99 -6.79 -1.37
CA GLY A 48 5.75 -7.27 -0.76
C GLY A 48 5.67 -8.79 -0.65
N TRP A 49 6.30 -9.52 -1.58
CA TRP A 49 6.34 -10.98 -1.59
C TRP A 49 6.88 -11.57 -0.29
N GLU A 50 8.07 -11.15 0.14
CA GLU A 50 8.69 -11.63 1.39
C GLU A 50 7.84 -11.34 2.63
N TYR A 51 7.12 -10.20 2.64
CA TYR A 51 6.22 -9.87 3.74
C TYR A 51 4.96 -10.74 3.72
N TRP A 52 4.39 -10.98 2.54
CA TRP A 52 3.24 -11.87 2.41
C TRP A 52 3.58 -13.28 2.90
N GLU A 53 4.72 -13.84 2.48
CA GLU A 53 5.17 -15.17 2.94
C GLU A 53 5.34 -15.20 4.46
N ARG A 54 6.02 -14.21 5.04
CA ARG A 54 6.22 -14.11 6.50
C ARG A 54 4.90 -14.01 7.26
N PHE A 55 3.94 -13.22 6.76
CA PHE A 55 2.62 -13.12 7.37
C PHE A 55 1.85 -14.45 7.28
N MET A 56 1.85 -15.11 6.13
CA MET A 56 1.20 -16.41 5.93
C MET A 56 1.84 -17.52 6.78
N GLN A 57 3.15 -17.47 7.00
CA GLN A 57 3.85 -18.42 7.88
C GLN A 57 3.55 -18.17 9.36
N THR A 58 3.50 -16.89 9.77
CA THR A 58 3.29 -16.52 11.19
C THR A 58 1.82 -16.59 11.56
N TYR A 59 0.93 -16.20 10.66
CA TYR A 59 -0.51 -16.15 10.84
C TYR A 59 -1.19 -16.84 9.66
N PRO A 60 -1.18 -18.18 9.59
CA PRO A 60 -1.74 -18.94 8.46
C PRO A 60 -3.25 -18.77 8.28
N LYS A 61 -3.95 -18.34 9.31
CA LYS A 61 -5.40 -18.09 9.29
C LYS A 61 -5.72 -16.70 9.83
N VAL A 62 -6.87 -16.17 9.45
CA VAL A 62 -7.32 -14.84 9.91
C VAL A 62 -7.51 -14.79 11.42
N GLU A 63 -7.86 -15.90 12.05
CA GLU A 63 -8.00 -16.06 13.50
C GLU A 63 -6.66 -15.85 14.21
N ASP A 64 -5.57 -16.37 13.66
CA ASP A 64 -4.23 -16.23 14.22
C ASP A 64 -3.80 -14.76 14.21
N LEU A 65 -4.05 -14.08 13.07
CA LEU A 65 -3.79 -12.64 12.94
C LEU A 65 -4.65 -11.81 13.89
N ALA A 66 -5.93 -12.17 14.07
CA ALA A 66 -6.86 -11.47 14.96
C ALA A 66 -6.47 -11.63 16.44
N ALA A 67 -5.94 -12.80 16.82
CA ALA A 67 -5.51 -13.11 18.19
C ALA A 67 -4.15 -12.51 18.56
N ALA A 68 -3.34 -12.11 17.56
CA ALA A 68 -2.02 -11.52 17.77
C ALA A 68 -2.10 -10.19 18.55
N SER A 69 -1.01 -9.79 19.19
CA SER A 69 -0.88 -8.43 19.74
C SER A 69 -0.67 -7.41 18.60
N GLU A 70 -1.12 -6.17 18.79
CA GLU A 70 -0.86 -5.10 17.82
C GLU A 70 0.64 -4.90 17.62
N ASP A 71 1.44 -5.01 18.68
CA ASP A 71 2.89 -4.82 18.64
C ASP A 71 3.59 -5.93 17.82
N ASP A 72 3.15 -7.19 17.90
CA ASP A 72 3.69 -8.26 17.06
C ASP A 72 3.37 -8.06 15.57
N VAL A 73 2.13 -7.64 15.27
CA VAL A 73 1.74 -7.31 13.90
C VAL A 73 2.56 -6.14 13.35
N LEU A 74 2.75 -5.08 14.15
CA LEU A 74 3.56 -3.92 13.75
C LEU A 74 5.03 -4.27 13.59
N LYS A 75 5.57 -5.17 14.42
CA LYS A 75 6.94 -5.69 14.31
C LYS A 75 7.13 -6.47 13.02
N LEU A 76 6.19 -7.36 12.68
CA LEU A 76 6.24 -8.12 11.42
C LEU A 76 6.11 -7.21 10.19
N TRP A 77 5.40 -6.08 10.31
CA TRP A 77 5.22 -5.05 9.27
C TRP A 77 6.41 -4.12 9.10
N GLN A 78 7.39 -4.15 10.02
CA GLN A 78 8.50 -3.20 10.04
C GLN A 78 9.26 -3.18 8.69
N GLY A 79 9.44 -1.97 8.14
CA GLY A 79 10.10 -1.75 6.84
C GLY A 79 9.16 -1.48 5.66
N LEU A 80 7.87 -1.85 5.74
CA LEU A 80 6.88 -1.56 4.69
C LEU A 80 6.38 -0.11 4.69
N GLY A 81 6.51 0.58 5.84
CA GLY A 81 5.93 1.92 5.99
C GLY A 81 4.40 1.93 6.07
N TYR A 82 3.81 3.14 6.15
CA TYR A 82 2.35 3.31 6.23
C TYR A 82 1.68 2.36 7.25
N TYR A 83 2.16 2.37 8.47
CA TYR A 83 1.76 1.47 9.56
C TYR A 83 0.25 1.49 9.89
N SER A 84 -0.48 2.51 9.43
CA SER A 84 -1.94 2.51 9.48
C SER A 84 -2.57 1.33 8.73
N ARG A 85 -1.90 0.82 7.67
CA ARG A 85 -2.34 -0.38 6.96
C ARG A 85 -2.29 -1.60 7.86
N ALA A 86 -1.19 -1.81 8.60
CA ALA A 86 -1.04 -2.92 9.54
C ALA A 86 -2.09 -2.87 10.66
N ARG A 87 -2.34 -1.69 11.23
CA ARG A 87 -3.40 -1.53 12.25
C ARG A 87 -4.80 -1.77 11.69
N ASN A 88 -5.07 -1.28 10.50
CA ASN A 88 -6.34 -1.53 9.83
C ASN A 88 -6.51 -3.01 9.48
N LEU A 89 -5.45 -3.67 9.00
CA LEU A 89 -5.40 -5.10 8.73
C LEU A 89 -5.75 -5.89 10.01
N HIS A 90 -5.08 -5.60 11.13
CA HIS A 90 -5.34 -6.24 12.41
C HIS A 90 -6.78 -6.00 12.92
N THR A 91 -7.29 -4.77 12.79
CA THR A 91 -8.67 -4.45 13.13
C THR A 91 -9.66 -5.21 12.26
N ALA A 92 -9.42 -5.28 10.95
CA ALA A 92 -10.27 -6.00 10.00
C ALA A 92 -10.22 -7.52 10.23
N ALA A 93 -9.08 -8.10 10.61
CA ALA A 93 -9.00 -9.50 11.02
C ALA A 93 -9.96 -9.80 12.19
N LYS A 94 -9.98 -8.94 13.20
CA LYS A 94 -10.93 -9.06 14.33
C LYS A 94 -12.39 -8.91 13.89
N GLN A 95 -12.67 -8.03 12.94
CA GLN A 95 -14.01 -7.90 12.36
C GLN A 95 -14.44 -9.19 11.63
N ILE A 96 -13.55 -9.80 10.82
CA ILE A 96 -13.83 -11.04 10.09
C ILE A 96 -14.13 -12.17 11.06
N VAL A 97 -13.34 -12.33 12.11
CA VAL A 97 -13.56 -13.34 13.15
C VAL A 97 -14.90 -13.11 13.87
N ALA A 98 -15.24 -11.86 14.20
CA ALA A 98 -16.52 -11.52 14.81
C ALA A 98 -17.72 -11.79 13.90
N LEU A 99 -17.56 -11.73 12.58
CA LEU A 99 -18.58 -12.08 11.59
C LEU A 99 -18.72 -13.60 11.40
N GLY A 100 -17.77 -14.40 11.88
CA GLY A 100 -17.74 -15.85 11.75
C GLY A 100 -17.25 -16.37 10.38
N ALA A 101 -17.12 -15.49 9.39
CA ALA A 101 -16.57 -15.82 8.07
C ALA A 101 -16.10 -14.55 7.35
N PHE A 102 -15.23 -14.73 6.33
CA PHE A 102 -14.87 -13.63 5.44
C PHE A 102 -16.10 -13.20 4.61
N PRO A 103 -16.46 -11.90 4.58
CA PRO A 103 -17.62 -11.43 3.83
C PRO A 103 -17.44 -11.67 2.34
N ASN A 104 -18.51 -12.11 1.67
CA ASN A 104 -18.51 -12.51 0.24
C ASN A 104 -19.38 -11.60 -0.65
N THR A 105 -19.72 -10.40 -0.19
CA THR A 105 -20.38 -9.36 -0.98
C THR A 105 -19.50 -8.10 -1.04
N LEU A 106 -19.62 -7.28 -2.07
CA LEU A 106 -18.83 -6.05 -2.19
C LEU A 106 -19.03 -5.12 -0.98
N GLU A 107 -20.28 -4.94 -0.55
CA GLU A 107 -20.63 -4.12 0.61
C GLU A 107 -20.01 -4.68 1.90
N GLY A 108 -20.10 -5.99 2.09
CA GLY A 108 -19.51 -6.67 3.24
C GLY A 108 -17.99 -6.55 3.26
N ILE A 109 -17.32 -6.79 2.14
CA ILE A 109 -15.87 -6.65 2.01
C ILE A 109 -15.45 -5.19 2.26
N LYS A 110 -16.18 -4.22 1.68
CA LYS A 110 -15.91 -2.79 1.85
C LYS A 110 -16.15 -2.28 3.27
N SER A 111 -16.97 -2.95 4.06
CA SER A 111 -17.20 -2.60 5.47
C SER A 111 -15.99 -2.89 6.37
N LEU A 112 -15.05 -3.74 5.93
CA LEU A 112 -13.83 -4.05 6.66
C LEU A 112 -12.91 -2.84 6.78
N LYS A 113 -12.28 -2.71 7.94
CA LYS A 113 -11.42 -1.56 8.23
C LYS A 113 -10.25 -1.46 7.24
N GLY A 114 -10.14 -0.30 6.59
CA GLY A 114 -9.06 -0.02 5.64
C GLY A 114 -9.27 -0.57 4.22
N VAL A 115 -10.44 -1.15 3.95
CA VAL A 115 -10.82 -1.64 2.63
C VAL A 115 -11.62 -0.54 1.90
N GLY A 116 -11.09 -0.07 0.78
CA GLY A 116 -11.75 0.86 -0.14
C GLY A 116 -12.34 0.16 -1.35
N ASP A 117 -12.94 0.95 -2.28
CA ASP A 117 -13.58 0.43 -3.49
C ASP A 117 -12.67 -0.48 -4.31
N TYR A 118 -11.42 -0.05 -4.54
CA TYR A 118 -10.40 -0.83 -5.25
C TYR A 118 -10.18 -2.19 -4.58
N THR A 119 -9.84 -2.19 -3.28
CA THR A 119 -9.51 -3.42 -2.55
C THR A 119 -10.73 -4.36 -2.45
N ALA A 120 -11.93 -3.80 -2.28
CA ALA A 120 -13.16 -4.59 -2.27
C ALA A 120 -13.43 -5.26 -3.63
N ALA A 121 -13.25 -4.54 -4.74
CA ALA A 121 -13.39 -5.08 -6.09
C ALA A 121 -12.35 -6.17 -6.38
N ALA A 122 -11.08 -5.96 -5.97
CA ALA A 122 -10.01 -6.93 -6.14
C ALA A 122 -10.31 -8.24 -5.39
N ILE A 123 -10.57 -8.16 -4.08
CA ILE A 123 -10.94 -9.35 -3.28
C ILE A 123 -12.20 -9.99 -3.81
N GLY A 124 -13.24 -9.20 -4.12
CA GLY A 124 -14.52 -9.68 -4.64
C GLY A 124 -14.34 -10.47 -5.95
N SER A 125 -13.55 -9.94 -6.89
CA SER A 125 -13.34 -10.63 -8.17
C SER A 125 -12.38 -11.81 -8.06
N PHE A 126 -11.32 -11.72 -7.24
CA PHE A 126 -10.29 -12.76 -7.18
C PHE A 126 -10.71 -13.97 -6.33
N ALA A 127 -11.39 -13.73 -5.20
CA ALA A 127 -11.80 -14.78 -4.29
C ALA A 127 -13.21 -15.32 -4.57
N PHE A 128 -14.14 -14.46 -5.00
CA PHE A 128 -15.56 -14.77 -5.06
C PHE A 128 -16.19 -14.65 -6.45
N ASP A 129 -15.39 -14.42 -7.49
CA ASP A 129 -15.86 -14.22 -8.89
C ASP A 129 -16.90 -13.09 -9.06
N ILE A 130 -16.92 -12.12 -8.14
CA ILE A 130 -17.85 -10.98 -8.23
C ILE A 130 -17.43 -10.11 -9.43
N PRO A 131 -18.34 -9.77 -10.35
CA PRO A 131 -18.03 -8.97 -11.53
C PRO A 131 -17.88 -7.48 -11.18
N ALA A 132 -16.82 -7.13 -10.48
CA ALA A 132 -16.45 -5.78 -10.09
C ALA A 132 -15.13 -5.38 -10.73
N ALA A 133 -15.11 -4.24 -11.44
CA ALA A 133 -13.91 -3.75 -12.10
C ALA A 133 -12.90 -3.17 -11.08
N VAL A 134 -11.64 -3.55 -11.24
CA VAL A 134 -10.52 -3.02 -10.47
C VAL A 134 -9.90 -1.84 -11.23
N VAL A 135 -9.74 -0.68 -10.57
CA VAL A 135 -9.14 0.51 -11.18
C VAL A 135 -7.99 1.04 -10.32
N ASP A 136 -6.78 0.63 -10.66
CA ASP A 136 -5.53 1.12 -10.07
C ASP A 136 -4.78 2.09 -10.99
N GLY A 137 -3.59 2.51 -10.61
CA GLY A 137 -2.75 3.37 -11.43
C GLY A 137 -2.35 2.76 -12.78
N ASN A 138 -2.26 1.43 -12.88
CA ASN A 138 -1.99 0.72 -14.13
C ASN A 138 -3.21 0.74 -15.04
N VAL A 139 -4.36 0.42 -14.50
CA VAL A 139 -5.64 0.43 -15.22
C VAL A 139 -5.98 1.82 -15.74
N TYR A 140 -5.84 2.87 -14.91
CA TYR A 140 -5.99 4.26 -15.37
C TYR A 140 -5.12 4.56 -16.57
N ARG A 141 -3.86 4.15 -16.56
CA ARG A 141 -2.93 4.40 -17.66
C ARG A 141 -3.30 3.66 -18.94
N VAL A 142 -3.64 2.38 -18.84
CA VAL A 142 -4.05 1.56 -19.98
C VAL A 142 -5.30 2.14 -20.62
N LEU A 143 -6.34 2.40 -19.83
CA LEU A 143 -7.61 2.95 -20.35
C LEU A 143 -7.42 4.35 -20.93
N SER A 144 -6.69 5.23 -20.24
CA SER A 144 -6.41 6.58 -20.73
C SER A 144 -5.71 6.55 -22.08
N ARG A 145 -4.67 5.71 -22.24
CA ARG A 145 -3.93 5.59 -23.51
C ARG A 145 -4.76 4.92 -24.60
N TYR A 146 -5.39 3.79 -24.30
CA TYR A 146 -6.12 3.04 -25.32
C TYR A 146 -7.32 3.81 -25.88
N PHE A 147 -8.09 4.46 -25.02
CA PHE A 147 -9.27 5.24 -25.41
C PHE A 147 -8.99 6.73 -25.66
N GLY A 148 -7.77 7.20 -25.45
CA GLY A 148 -7.39 8.61 -25.65
C GLY A 148 -7.98 9.58 -24.64
N ILE A 149 -8.32 9.11 -23.42
CA ILE A 149 -9.00 9.92 -22.41
C ILE A 149 -7.99 10.82 -21.68
N ASP A 150 -8.21 12.12 -21.72
CA ASP A 150 -7.36 13.14 -21.07
C ASP A 150 -7.97 13.78 -19.82
N THR A 151 -9.15 13.33 -19.40
CA THR A 151 -9.70 13.71 -18.10
C THR A 151 -8.73 13.33 -16.97
N PRO A 152 -8.35 14.28 -16.09
CA PRO A 152 -7.36 14.00 -15.05
C PRO A 152 -7.82 12.86 -14.12
N ILE A 153 -7.03 11.78 -14.05
CA ILE A 153 -7.38 10.54 -13.31
C ILE A 153 -7.56 10.75 -11.80
N ASN A 154 -7.01 11.82 -11.23
CA ASN A 154 -7.13 12.16 -9.82
C ASN A 154 -8.23 13.21 -9.54
N SER A 155 -8.99 13.64 -10.54
CA SER A 155 -10.20 14.45 -10.36
C SER A 155 -11.40 13.57 -9.97
N THR A 156 -12.43 14.18 -9.37
CA THR A 156 -13.70 13.50 -9.06
C THR A 156 -14.39 12.99 -10.32
N GLN A 157 -14.37 13.77 -11.39
CA GLN A 157 -14.93 13.41 -12.68
C GLN A 157 -14.17 12.22 -13.28
N GLY A 158 -12.83 12.29 -13.35
CA GLY A 158 -12.00 11.21 -13.89
C GLY A 158 -12.21 9.89 -13.15
N LYS A 159 -12.25 9.91 -11.81
CA LYS A 159 -12.55 8.69 -11.05
C LYS A 159 -13.87 8.04 -11.44
N LYS A 160 -14.94 8.82 -11.62
CA LYS A 160 -16.25 8.31 -12.04
C LYS A 160 -16.24 7.79 -13.48
N GLU A 161 -15.63 8.54 -14.40
CA GLU A 161 -15.53 8.19 -15.81
C GLU A 161 -14.77 6.89 -16.02
N PHE A 162 -13.56 6.77 -15.45
CA PHE A 162 -12.76 5.57 -15.58
C PHE A 162 -13.37 4.36 -14.86
N ALA A 163 -14.03 4.55 -13.72
CA ALA A 163 -14.74 3.46 -13.05
C ALA A 163 -15.91 2.92 -13.90
N ALA A 164 -16.70 3.81 -14.49
CA ALA A 164 -17.81 3.43 -15.39
C ALA A 164 -17.29 2.72 -16.64
N LEU A 165 -16.22 3.24 -17.26
CA LEU A 165 -15.59 2.63 -18.42
C LEU A 165 -15.03 1.24 -18.07
N ALA A 166 -14.25 1.11 -16.99
CA ALA A 166 -13.68 -0.17 -16.56
C ALA A 166 -14.78 -1.22 -16.32
N GLN A 167 -15.89 -0.81 -15.67
CA GLN A 167 -17.03 -1.71 -15.43
C GLN A 167 -17.72 -2.12 -16.73
N SER A 168 -17.83 -1.24 -17.72
CA SER A 168 -18.45 -1.56 -19.02
C SER A 168 -17.60 -2.49 -19.89
N LEU A 169 -16.29 -2.56 -19.63
CA LEU A 169 -15.36 -3.43 -20.34
C LEU A 169 -15.19 -4.79 -19.64
N LEU A 170 -15.64 -4.92 -18.40
CA LEU A 170 -15.49 -6.14 -17.63
C LEU A 170 -16.39 -7.23 -18.22
N PRO A 171 -15.83 -8.41 -18.61
CA PRO A 171 -16.64 -9.50 -19.08
C PRO A 171 -17.48 -10.10 -17.94
N ALA A 172 -18.69 -10.58 -18.28
CA ALA A 172 -19.58 -11.19 -17.29
C ALA A 172 -19.02 -12.48 -16.67
N SER A 173 -18.15 -13.16 -17.40
CA SER A 173 -17.38 -14.33 -16.94
C SER A 173 -15.90 -14.00 -16.95
N ASP A 174 -15.13 -14.61 -16.05
CA ASP A 174 -13.67 -14.45 -15.97
C ASP A 174 -13.20 -13.02 -15.57
N ALA A 175 -13.96 -12.39 -14.66
CA ALA A 175 -13.65 -11.07 -14.13
C ALA A 175 -12.26 -11.03 -13.44
N ALA A 176 -11.87 -12.11 -12.76
CA ALA A 176 -10.58 -12.24 -12.10
C ALA A 176 -9.41 -12.15 -13.10
N SER A 177 -9.43 -12.95 -14.17
CA SER A 177 -8.38 -12.92 -15.20
C SER A 177 -8.32 -11.56 -15.92
N TYR A 178 -9.46 -10.94 -16.21
CA TYR A 178 -9.50 -9.63 -16.82
C TYR A 178 -8.87 -8.55 -15.92
N ASN A 179 -9.28 -8.48 -14.65
CA ASN A 179 -8.75 -7.50 -13.70
C ASN A 179 -7.25 -7.68 -13.46
N GLN A 180 -6.80 -8.91 -13.24
CA GLN A 180 -5.37 -9.22 -13.09
C GLN A 180 -4.60 -8.91 -14.37
N GLY A 181 -5.19 -9.24 -15.53
CA GLY A 181 -4.63 -8.94 -16.84
C GLY A 181 -4.45 -7.44 -17.08
N MET A 182 -5.44 -6.63 -16.73
CA MET A 182 -5.34 -5.16 -16.82
C MET A 182 -4.23 -4.58 -15.94
N MET A 183 -4.10 -5.09 -14.71
CA MET A 183 -3.04 -4.66 -13.79
C MET A 183 -1.65 -5.05 -14.33
N ASP A 184 -1.48 -6.28 -14.82
CA ASP A 184 -0.22 -6.78 -15.36
C ASP A 184 0.13 -6.12 -16.69
N PHE A 185 -0.84 -5.97 -17.58
CA PHE A 185 -0.65 -5.28 -18.85
C PHE A 185 -0.13 -3.84 -18.64
N GLY A 186 -0.70 -3.13 -17.68
CA GLY A 186 -0.19 -1.82 -17.28
C GLY A 186 1.21 -1.88 -16.66
N ALA A 187 1.51 -2.91 -15.86
CA ALA A 187 2.78 -3.00 -15.15
C ALA A 187 3.97 -3.40 -16.04
N ILE A 188 3.77 -4.25 -17.06
CA ILE A 188 4.89 -4.84 -17.82
C ILE A 188 4.80 -4.66 -19.35
N GLN A 189 3.65 -4.30 -19.91
CA GLN A 189 3.44 -4.01 -21.34
C GLN A 189 3.29 -2.51 -21.57
N CYS A 190 2.23 -1.89 -21.03
CA CYS A 190 1.93 -0.46 -21.13
C CYS A 190 2.54 0.32 -19.96
N THR A 191 3.86 0.25 -19.80
CA THR A 191 4.63 0.86 -18.71
C THR A 191 4.52 2.39 -18.68
N PRO A 192 4.76 3.06 -17.54
CA PRO A 192 4.73 4.52 -17.45
C PRO A 192 5.71 5.20 -18.41
N GLN A 193 6.93 4.67 -18.47
CA GLN A 193 8.01 5.14 -19.36
C GLN A 193 8.35 4.04 -20.34
N SER A 194 8.65 4.40 -21.58
CA SER A 194 9.06 3.49 -22.67
C SER A 194 8.18 2.23 -22.78
N PRO A 195 6.86 2.37 -22.97
CA PRO A 195 5.97 1.20 -23.12
C PRO A 195 6.33 0.43 -24.41
N LYS A 196 6.09 -0.87 -24.40
CA LYS A 196 6.42 -1.79 -25.49
C LYS A 196 5.40 -1.72 -26.64
N CYS A 197 5.16 -0.54 -27.20
CA CYS A 197 4.07 -0.31 -28.18
C CYS A 197 4.22 -1.15 -29.45
N LEU A 198 5.45 -1.40 -29.93
CA LEU A 198 5.69 -2.21 -31.13
C LEU A 198 5.29 -3.68 -30.97
N LEU A 199 5.26 -4.19 -29.74
CA LEU A 199 4.88 -5.57 -29.42
C LEU A 199 3.51 -5.62 -28.73
N CYS A 200 2.76 -4.53 -28.76
CA CYS A 200 1.48 -4.43 -28.05
C CYS A 200 0.35 -5.03 -28.90
N PRO A 201 -0.41 -6.02 -28.39
CA PRO A 201 -1.53 -6.60 -29.16
C PRO A 201 -2.66 -5.60 -29.42
N LEU A 202 -2.66 -4.47 -28.72
CA LEU A 202 -3.64 -3.39 -28.87
C LEU A 202 -3.13 -2.21 -29.71
N ALA A 203 -1.93 -2.32 -30.31
CA ALA A 203 -1.27 -1.20 -30.99
C ALA A 203 -2.12 -0.57 -32.10
N GLU A 204 -2.73 -1.39 -32.96
CA GLU A 204 -3.50 -0.93 -34.11
C GLU A 204 -4.74 -0.11 -33.75
N THR A 205 -5.31 -0.36 -32.57
CA THR A 205 -6.55 0.29 -32.10
C THR A 205 -6.28 1.29 -30.97
N CYS A 206 -5.02 1.51 -30.58
CA CYS A 206 -4.63 2.38 -29.47
C CYS A 206 -4.66 3.86 -29.89
N GLU A 207 -5.59 4.64 -29.32
CA GLU A 207 -5.78 6.06 -29.66
C GLU A 207 -4.53 6.91 -29.32
N ALA A 208 -3.92 6.69 -28.17
CA ALA A 208 -2.72 7.43 -27.76
C ALA A 208 -1.54 7.16 -28.71
N LEU A 209 -1.39 5.93 -29.20
CA LEU A 209 -0.33 5.61 -30.17
C LEU A 209 -0.61 6.26 -31.52
N ARG A 210 -1.85 6.18 -32.00
CA ARG A 210 -2.30 6.79 -33.25
C ARG A 210 -2.07 8.30 -33.28
N CYS A 211 -2.30 8.97 -32.13
CA CYS A 211 -2.18 10.43 -32.00
C CYS A 211 -0.81 10.90 -31.47
N GLY A 212 0.15 10.01 -31.22
CA GLY A 212 1.46 10.38 -30.68
C GLY A 212 1.43 10.87 -29.22
N ARG A 213 0.38 10.54 -28.44
CA ARG A 213 0.13 11.06 -27.07
C ARG A 213 0.47 10.07 -25.94
N VAL A 214 1.22 9.02 -26.23
CA VAL A 214 1.54 7.96 -25.27
C VAL A 214 2.22 8.49 -24.00
N GLU A 215 3.12 9.46 -24.14
CA GLU A 215 3.88 10.06 -23.03
C GLU A 215 3.05 11.07 -22.21
N GLU A 216 2.00 11.65 -22.84
CA GLU A 216 1.14 12.65 -22.20
C GLU A 216 0.09 12.01 -21.27
N LEU A 217 -0.29 10.76 -21.57
CA LEU A 217 -1.39 10.07 -20.89
C LEU A 217 -0.87 9.01 -19.88
N PRO A 218 -1.49 8.91 -18.72
CA PRO A 218 -2.68 9.61 -18.24
C PRO A 218 -2.38 11.01 -17.69
N VAL A 219 -3.33 11.94 -17.82
CA VAL A 219 -3.25 13.28 -17.23
C VAL A 219 -3.47 13.21 -15.71
N LYS A 220 -2.68 14.00 -14.96
CA LYS A 220 -2.81 14.17 -13.51
C LYS A 220 -2.72 15.63 -13.11
N ASN A 221 -3.64 16.08 -12.27
CA ASN A 221 -3.53 17.38 -11.62
C ASN A 221 -2.39 17.36 -10.58
N LYS A 222 -1.58 18.42 -10.52
CA LYS A 222 -0.57 18.58 -9.48
C LYS A 222 -1.24 18.85 -8.13
N THR A 223 -1.08 17.96 -7.15
CA THR A 223 -1.86 18.02 -5.89
C THR A 223 -1.04 18.08 -4.62
N VAL A 224 0.28 17.85 -4.65
CA VAL A 224 1.05 17.65 -3.41
C VAL A 224 2.03 18.79 -3.16
N LYS A 225 1.79 19.54 -2.06
CA LYS A 225 2.82 20.40 -1.44
C LYS A 225 3.53 19.58 -0.37
N VAL A 226 4.81 19.29 -0.56
CA VAL A 226 5.65 18.64 0.45
C VAL A 226 5.96 19.65 1.56
N LYS A 227 5.69 19.27 2.83
CA LYS A 227 6.00 20.09 4.00
C LYS A 227 7.25 19.55 4.70
N THR A 228 8.16 20.43 5.09
CA THR A 228 9.29 20.06 5.95
C THR A 228 8.88 20.13 7.42
N ARG A 229 9.33 19.15 8.23
CA ARG A 229 9.17 19.11 9.68
C ARG A 229 10.50 18.83 10.33
N HIS A 230 10.85 19.60 11.35
CA HIS A 230 12.02 19.38 12.19
C HIS A 230 11.63 18.57 13.42
N LEU A 231 12.51 17.69 13.87
CA LEU A 231 12.38 16.86 15.06
C LEU A 231 13.72 16.79 15.77
N SER A 232 13.73 16.93 17.08
CA SER A 232 14.92 16.73 17.92
C SER A 232 14.67 15.53 18.81
N TYR A 233 15.37 14.42 18.55
CA TYR A 233 15.29 13.19 19.32
C TYR A 233 16.36 13.16 20.41
N ILE A 234 15.99 12.78 21.62
CA ILE A 234 16.86 12.75 22.77
C ILE A 234 16.91 11.34 23.33
N TYR A 235 18.03 10.69 23.17
CA TYR A 235 18.33 9.41 23.80
C TYR A 235 18.72 9.64 25.26
N ILE A 236 17.79 9.35 26.18
CA ILE A 236 18.03 9.46 27.61
C ILE A 236 18.54 8.10 28.09
N ARG A 237 19.85 8.02 28.38
CA ARG A 237 20.47 6.81 28.91
C ARG A 237 20.23 6.73 30.42
N CYS A 238 19.49 5.71 30.84
CA CYS A 238 19.21 5.47 32.25
C CYS A 238 20.29 4.52 32.83
N LYS A 239 20.89 4.93 33.94
CA LYS A 239 21.74 4.03 34.75
C LYS A 239 20.83 3.09 35.52
N SER A 240 21.00 1.78 35.37
CA SER A 240 20.33 0.82 36.23
C SER A 240 20.80 1.01 37.65
N SER A 241 19.89 1.28 38.58
CA SER A 241 20.23 1.17 40.01
C SER A 241 20.37 -0.32 40.33
N ALA A 242 21.54 -0.72 40.82
CA ALA A 242 21.82 -2.09 41.26
C ALA A 242 21.02 -2.41 42.54
N ALA A 243 19.66 -2.49 42.43
CA ALA A 243 18.82 -2.88 43.57
C ALA A 243 18.67 -4.39 43.70
N ASP A 244 19.01 -5.19 42.68
CA ASP A 244 18.71 -6.62 42.65
C ASP A 244 19.96 -7.52 42.44
N GLY A 245 21.11 -7.15 42.92
CA GLY A 245 22.21 -8.08 43.24
C GLY A 245 22.70 -9.12 42.22
N ILE A 246 22.23 -9.10 40.97
CA ILE A 246 22.56 -10.11 39.96
C ILE A 246 22.97 -9.43 38.65
N GLY A 247 24.28 -9.44 38.37
CA GLY A 247 24.85 -9.32 37.05
C GLY A 247 24.84 -7.89 36.42
N LYS A 248 25.77 -7.64 35.52
CA LYS A 248 25.99 -6.40 34.76
C LYS A 248 24.69 -5.77 34.31
N SER A 249 24.34 -4.60 34.84
CA SER A 249 23.20 -3.83 34.41
C SER A 249 23.38 -3.34 32.97
N GLU A 250 22.59 -3.84 32.05
CA GLU A 250 22.59 -3.33 30.69
C GLU A 250 22.06 -1.88 30.68
N PRO A 251 22.65 -0.99 29.88
CA PRO A 251 22.16 0.39 29.78
C PRO A 251 20.77 0.41 29.16
N MET A 252 19.81 1.07 29.82
CA MET A 252 18.46 1.27 29.32
C MET A 252 18.32 2.64 28.67
N VAL A 253 17.40 2.77 27.71
CA VAL A 253 17.03 4.02 27.06
C VAL A 253 15.54 4.29 27.32
N ALA A 254 15.22 5.53 27.72
CA ALA A 254 13.83 5.93 27.87
C ALA A 254 13.16 6.09 26.50
N ILE A 255 12.04 5.41 26.31
CA ILE A 255 11.21 5.48 25.10
C ILE A 255 9.76 5.73 25.47
N HIS A 256 9.00 6.27 24.56
CA HIS A 256 7.55 6.44 24.69
C HIS A 256 6.81 6.02 23.42
N ARG A 257 5.52 5.74 23.55
CA ARG A 257 4.69 5.36 22.40
C ARG A 257 4.11 6.60 21.75
N ARG A 258 4.26 6.72 20.41
CA ARG A 258 3.69 7.83 19.63
C ARG A 258 2.16 7.87 19.72
N GLY A 259 1.64 9.06 19.98
CA GLY A 259 0.20 9.31 20.11
C GLY A 259 -0.58 9.24 18.79
N LYS A 260 -1.91 9.38 18.90
CA LYS A 260 -2.82 9.41 17.75
C LYS A 260 -2.65 10.70 16.93
N GLY A 261 -2.87 10.59 15.61
CA GLY A 261 -2.96 11.73 14.70
C GLY A 261 -1.64 12.18 14.08
N ASP A 262 -0.52 11.53 14.38
CA ASP A 262 0.78 11.82 13.78
C ASP A 262 1.30 10.62 12.95
N ILE A 263 2.35 10.88 12.15
CA ILE A 263 3.10 9.82 11.46
C ILE A 263 3.62 8.80 12.47
N TRP A 264 3.70 7.52 12.04
CA TRP A 264 4.22 6.44 12.88
C TRP A 264 3.47 6.23 14.21
N GLN A 265 2.19 6.63 14.27
CA GLN A 265 1.32 6.40 15.42
C GLN A 265 1.46 4.96 15.95
N GLY A 266 1.56 4.83 17.26
CA GLY A 266 1.67 3.54 17.94
C GLY A 266 3.06 2.89 17.93
N LEU A 267 4.05 3.46 17.21
CA LEU A 267 5.45 3.03 17.29
C LEU A 267 6.11 3.64 18.52
N TRP A 268 7.17 2.98 19.00
CA TRP A 268 8.01 3.44 20.08
C TRP A 268 9.11 4.35 19.56
N GLU A 269 9.41 5.41 20.27
CA GLU A 269 10.48 6.36 19.92
C GLU A 269 11.15 6.93 21.17
N PRO A 270 12.40 7.42 21.06
CA PRO A 270 13.02 8.27 22.07
C PRO A 270 12.20 9.54 22.31
N TYR A 271 12.40 10.19 23.43
CA TYR A 271 11.77 11.50 23.68
C TYR A 271 12.09 12.46 22.53
N ASN A 272 11.13 13.24 22.07
CA ASN A 272 11.35 14.22 21.01
C ASN A 272 10.59 15.51 21.24
N VAL A 273 11.17 16.59 20.71
CA VAL A 273 10.59 17.95 20.68
C VAL A 273 10.75 18.52 19.28
N SER A 274 9.93 19.52 18.95
CA SER A 274 10.04 20.23 17.67
C SER A 274 11.24 21.18 17.62
N ASP A 275 11.67 21.74 18.77
CA ASP A 275 12.85 22.59 18.94
C ASP A 275 13.59 22.19 20.23
N VAL A 276 14.91 22.12 20.17
CA VAL A 276 15.76 21.86 21.35
C VAL A 276 15.53 22.87 22.49
N LYS A 277 15.09 24.09 22.17
CA LYS A 277 14.72 25.10 23.16
C LYS A 277 13.48 24.73 23.99
N GLU A 278 12.68 23.79 23.52
CA GLU A 278 11.50 23.28 24.23
C GLU A 278 11.85 22.12 25.19
N LEU A 279 13.15 21.83 25.38
CA LEU A 279 13.56 20.77 26.28
C LEU A 279 13.17 21.09 27.73
N PRO A 280 12.68 20.10 28.49
CA PRO A 280 12.45 20.26 29.92
C PRO A 280 13.70 20.74 30.65
N SER A 281 13.53 21.55 31.69
CA SER A 281 14.62 22.17 32.45
C SER A 281 15.60 21.18 33.11
N PHE A 282 15.19 19.92 33.26
CA PHE A 282 16.06 18.86 33.78
C PHE A 282 17.05 18.33 32.73
N VAL A 283 16.81 18.59 31.44
CA VAL A 283 17.71 18.22 30.33
C VAL A 283 18.81 19.27 30.25
N LYS A 284 19.97 18.97 30.83
CA LYS A 284 21.14 19.88 30.81
C LYS A 284 22.21 19.29 29.88
N ASN A 285 22.75 20.13 29.00
CA ASN A 285 23.90 19.84 28.13
C ASN A 285 23.77 18.53 27.33
N PRO A 286 22.71 18.33 26.50
CA PRO A 286 22.62 17.16 25.66
C PRO A 286 23.75 17.14 24.63
N ILE A 287 24.38 15.98 24.43
CA ILE A 287 25.47 15.78 23.47
C ILE A 287 24.85 15.58 22.09
N LEU A 288 25.18 16.43 21.11
CA LEU A 288 24.74 16.26 19.73
C LEU A 288 25.43 15.03 19.10
N LEU A 289 24.64 14.03 18.66
CA LEU A 289 25.13 12.84 17.98
C LEU A 289 25.08 12.97 16.45
N ALA A 290 23.99 13.52 15.91
CA ALA A 290 23.81 13.75 14.49
C ALA A 290 22.87 14.92 14.26
N LYS A 291 23.08 15.67 13.17
CA LYS A 291 22.31 16.86 12.82
C LYS A 291 21.75 16.76 11.41
N ASP A 292 20.56 17.35 11.20
CA ASP A 292 19.90 17.48 9.90
C ASP A 292 19.75 16.13 9.14
N VAL A 293 19.55 15.01 9.86
CA VAL A 293 19.33 13.72 9.26
C VAL A 293 18.01 13.74 8.49
N LYS A 294 18.12 13.67 7.16
CA LYS A 294 16.98 13.81 6.26
C LYS A 294 16.28 12.49 6.02
N HIS A 295 14.97 12.45 6.25
CA HIS A 295 14.10 11.33 5.86
C HIS A 295 12.93 11.84 5.01
N VAL A 296 12.75 11.23 3.82
CA VAL A 296 11.76 11.66 2.84
C VAL A 296 10.55 10.74 2.88
N LEU A 297 9.39 11.34 3.15
CA LEU A 297 8.08 10.69 3.07
C LEU A 297 7.30 11.27 1.88
N THR A 298 6.23 10.61 1.46
CA THR A 298 5.41 11.03 0.30
C THR A 298 4.91 12.48 0.41
N HIS A 299 4.57 12.95 1.62
CA HIS A 299 3.98 14.27 1.84
C HIS A 299 4.79 15.16 2.77
N ARG A 300 5.93 14.67 3.29
CA ARG A 300 6.77 15.39 4.25
C ARG A 300 8.23 15.07 4.04
N ILE A 301 9.08 16.05 4.34
CA ILE A 301 10.50 15.85 4.56
C ILE A 301 10.71 16.04 6.07
N LEU A 302 11.32 15.04 6.71
CA LEU A 302 11.73 15.16 8.10
C LEU A 302 13.21 15.51 8.13
N LEU A 303 13.57 16.47 8.95
CA LEU A 303 14.94 16.81 9.33
C LEU A 303 15.04 16.52 10.83
N ALA A 304 15.87 15.57 11.18
CA ALA A 304 15.99 15.11 12.56
C ALA A 304 17.39 15.36 13.12
N ASP A 305 17.44 15.96 14.30
CA ASP A 305 18.63 16.05 15.11
C ASP A 305 18.57 15.01 16.22
N PHE A 306 19.68 14.37 16.53
CA PHE A 306 19.77 13.32 17.54
C PHE A 306 20.74 13.75 18.64
N TYR A 307 20.27 13.68 19.88
CA TYR A 307 21.02 14.05 21.08
C TYR A 307 21.09 12.88 22.05
N LEU A 308 22.18 12.82 22.83
CA LEU A 308 22.36 11.92 23.97
C LEU A 308 22.31 12.71 25.25
N LEU A 309 21.55 12.23 26.23
CA LEU A 309 21.56 12.69 27.64
C LEU A 309 22.00 11.51 28.50
N GLU A 310 23.07 11.70 29.27
CA GLU A 310 23.61 10.73 30.24
C GLU A 310 23.18 11.04 31.67
#